data_c211cfa1cece066f40d6e092d83dbe7e
#
_entry.id   c211cfa1cece066f40d6e092d83dbe7e
#
_cell.length_a   1.000
_cell.length_b   1.000
_cell.length_c   1.000
_cell.angle_alpha   90.00
_cell.angle_beta   90.00
_cell.angle_gamma   90.00
#
_symmetry.space_group_name_H-M   'P 1'
#
loop_
_entity.id
_entity.type
_entity.pdbx_description
1 polymer ?
#
loop_
_entity_poly.entity_id
_entity_poly.type
_entity_poly.pdbx_seq_one_letter_code
_entity_poly.pdbx_strand_id
1 'polypeptide(L)'
;QGVQLAYHHHMGTIVETSEEIDLLMENTADSLGLLLDTGHLTYAGGDPIATFEKYQNRIVHVHLKDIRTEVLKDAQNRNLSFLDSVLNGVFTVPGDGDIDYLSLFIALREAQYSGWLVVEAEQDPAIAKPLIYAKLGFNNIQHFAQKAGLNLTVPWA
;
A
#
# COMPACT_ATOMS: atom_id res chain seq x y z
N GLN A 1 -19.24 -12.88 -14.97
CA GLN A 1 -18.29 -12.60 -16.08
C GLN A 1 -16.83 -12.93 -15.70
N GLY A 2 -16.58 -13.55 -14.55
CA GLY A 2 -15.24 -14.02 -14.15
C GLY A 2 -14.24 -12.91 -13.80
N VAL A 3 -14.68 -11.69 -13.55
CA VAL A 3 -13.83 -10.58 -13.11
C VAL A 3 -13.95 -10.45 -11.59
N GLN A 4 -12.81 -10.49 -10.90
CA GLN A 4 -12.73 -10.23 -9.47
C GLN A 4 -12.83 -8.73 -9.21
N LEU A 5 -13.79 -8.34 -8.36
CA LEU A 5 -13.93 -6.96 -7.89
C LEU A 5 -13.11 -6.79 -6.62
N ALA A 6 -12.33 -5.72 -6.53
CA ALA A 6 -11.62 -5.31 -5.32
C ALA A 6 -11.99 -3.88 -4.93
N TYR A 7 -12.28 -3.65 -3.66
CA TYR A 7 -12.48 -2.31 -3.14
C TYR A 7 -11.13 -1.71 -2.74
N HIS A 8 -10.84 -0.52 -3.23
CA HIS A 8 -9.65 0.25 -2.85
C HIS A 8 -10.04 1.29 -1.80
N HIS A 9 -9.63 1.07 -0.55
CA HIS A 9 -9.71 2.09 0.49
C HIS A 9 -8.70 3.21 0.22
N HIS A 10 -9.04 4.45 0.52
CA HIS A 10 -8.22 5.59 0.11
C HIS A 10 -8.50 6.80 0.99
N MET A 11 -7.46 7.55 1.34
CA MET A 11 -7.60 8.81 2.07
C MET A 11 -8.49 9.80 1.33
N GLY A 12 -9.35 10.51 2.08
CA GLY A 12 -10.32 11.45 1.53
C GLY A 12 -11.55 10.81 0.87
N THR A 13 -11.77 9.50 1.06
CA THR A 13 -12.96 8.78 0.59
C THR A 13 -13.82 8.27 1.77
N ILE A 14 -14.83 7.44 1.49
CA ILE A 14 -15.77 6.95 2.53
C ILE A 14 -15.13 5.85 3.39
N VAL A 15 -14.15 5.12 2.86
CA VAL A 15 -13.45 4.05 3.58
C VAL A 15 -11.96 4.36 3.55
N GLU A 16 -11.43 4.82 4.67
CA GLU A 16 -10.03 5.20 4.82
C GLU A 16 -9.36 4.61 6.07
N THR A 17 -10.09 4.44 7.18
CA THR A 17 -9.55 3.91 8.43
C THR A 17 -9.68 2.39 8.54
N SER A 18 -8.93 1.79 9.48
CA SER A 18 -9.03 0.36 9.75
C SER A 18 -10.43 -0.06 10.16
N GLU A 19 -11.12 0.75 10.97
CA GLU A 19 -12.49 0.49 11.43
C GLU A 19 -13.50 0.53 10.28
N GLU A 20 -13.30 1.43 9.32
CA GLU A 20 -14.16 1.52 8.13
C GLU A 20 -13.91 0.37 7.15
N ILE A 21 -12.64 -0.08 7.02
CA ILE A 21 -12.30 -1.31 6.30
C ILE A 21 -12.97 -2.50 6.97
N ASP A 22 -12.90 -2.61 8.29
CA ASP A 22 -13.55 -3.68 9.04
C ASP A 22 -15.06 -3.69 8.78
N LEU A 23 -15.70 -2.52 8.89
CA LEU A 23 -17.13 -2.38 8.63
C LEU A 23 -17.51 -2.79 7.20
N LEU A 24 -16.72 -2.40 6.19
CA LEU A 24 -16.91 -2.81 4.81
C LEU A 24 -16.81 -4.32 4.66
N MET A 25 -15.73 -4.91 5.17
CA MET A 25 -15.45 -6.33 5.00
C MET A 25 -16.43 -7.24 5.74
N GLU A 26 -16.92 -6.82 6.90
CA GLU A 26 -17.93 -7.55 7.68
C GLU A 26 -19.33 -7.50 7.06
N ASN A 27 -19.64 -6.45 6.31
CA ASN A 27 -20.97 -6.23 5.72
C ASN A 27 -21.03 -6.50 4.22
N THR A 28 -19.99 -7.12 3.64
CA THR A 28 -19.96 -7.50 2.23
C THR A 28 -19.63 -8.98 2.05
N ALA A 29 -20.11 -9.56 0.95
CA ALA A 29 -19.85 -10.95 0.62
C ALA A 29 -18.38 -11.18 0.24
N ASP A 30 -17.91 -12.42 0.37
CA ASP A 30 -16.53 -12.84 0.03
C ASP A 30 -16.16 -12.62 -1.44
N SER A 31 -17.16 -12.42 -2.30
CA SER A 31 -16.95 -12.06 -3.71
C SER A 31 -16.41 -10.64 -3.91
N LEU A 32 -16.52 -9.77 -2.91
CA LEU A 32 -15.84 -8.48 -2.89
C LEU A 32 -14.46 -8.66 -2.26
N GLY A 33 -13.43 -8.54 -3.06
CA GLY A 33 -12.05 -8.49 -2.58
C GLY A 33 -11.67 -7.11 -2.02
N LEU A 34 -10.55 -7.07 -1.30
CA LEU A 34 -9.91 -5.85 -0.84
C LEU A 34 -8.65 -5.60 -1.67
N LEU A 35 -8.47 -4.38 -2.12
CA LEU A 35 -7.19 -3.85 -2.55
C LEU A 35 -6.57 -3.17 -1.33
N LEU A 36 -5.49 -3.73 -0.81
CA LEU A 36 -4.74 -3.15 0.30
C LEU A 36 -3.75 -2.13 -0.25
N ASP A 37 -3.91 -0.86 0.12
CA ASP A 37 -2.93 0.18 -0.13
C ASP A 37 -2.18 0.51 1.17
N THR A 38 -0.89 0.20 1.19
CA THR A 38 -0.07 0.31 2.40
C THR A 38 0.12 1.76 2.85
N GLY A 39 0.24 2.70 1.91
CA GLY A 39 0.45 4.12 2.20
C GLY A 39 -0.82 4.81 2.69
N HIS A 40 -1.95 4.61 2.02
CA HIS A 40 -3.21 5.21 2.45
C HIS A 40 -3.63 4.72 3.84
N LEU A 41 -3.46 3.42 4.10
CA LEU A 41 -3.79 2.87 5.41
C LEU A 41 -2.90 3.43 6.51
N THR A 42 -1.58 3.52 6.26
CA THR A 42 -0.65 4.11 7.24
C THR A 42 -0.92 5.60 7.47
N TYR A 43 -1.30 6.34 6.42
CA TYR A 43 -1.71 7.75 6.53
C TYR A 43 -2.92 7.89 7.47
N ALA A 44 -3.89 6.98 7.38
CA ALA A 44 -5.07 6.93 8.25
C ALA A 44 -4.78 6.41 9.67
N GLY A 45 -3.54 6.04 9.97
CA GLY A 45 -3.11 5.52 11.28
C GLY A 45 -3.28 4.01 11.46
N GLY A 46 -3.61 3.28 10.39
CA GLY A 46 -3.73 1.83 10.41
C GLY A 46 -2.40 1.10 10.20
N ASP A 47 -2.39 -0.20 10.46
CA ASP A 47 -1.25 -1.10 10.26
C ASP A 47 -1.51 -2.00 9.04
N PRO A 48 -0.72 -1.85 7.95
CA PRO A 48 -0.88 -2.65 6.75
C PRO A 48 -0.62 -4.15 6.97
N ILE A 49 0.28 -4.51 7.89
CA ILE A 49 0.62 -5.90 8.15
C ILE A 49 -0.53 -6.57 8.91
N ALA A 50 -1.01 -5.95 9.99
CA ALA A 50 -2.16 -6.45 10.75
C ALA A 50 -3.42 -6.55 9.88
N THR A 51 -3.65 -5.57 9.00
CA THR A 51 -4.79 -5.60 8.06
C THR A 51 -4.63 -6.71 7.02
N PHE A 52 -3.40 -6.92 6.50
CA PHE A 52 -3.14 -8.03 5.60
C PHE A 52 -3.41 -9.37 6.28
N GLU A 53 -2.88 -9.60 7.47
CA GLU A 53 -3.08 -10.85 8.23
C GLU A 53 -4.57 -11.11 8.51
N LYS A 54 -5.33 -10.07 8.87
CA LYS A 54 -6.77 -10.17 9.15
C LYS A 54 -7.58 -10.55 7.90
N TYR A 55 -7.25 -9.97 6.75
CA TYR A 55 -8.04 -10.10 5.52
C TYR A 55 -7.33 -10.83 4.39
N GLN A 56 -6.25 -11.60 4.66
CA GLN A 56 -5.43 -12.28 3.65
C GLN A 56 -6.23 -13.10 2.64
N ASN A 57 -7.35 -13.71 3.04
CA ASN A 57 -8.21 -14.50 2.16
C ASN A 57 -9.09 -13.65 1.24
N ARG A 58 -9.20 -12.35 1.48
CA ARG A 58 -9.99 -11.41 0.70
C ARG A 58 -9.15 -10.35 0.01
N ILE A 59 -7.87 -10.21 0.36
CA ILE A 59 -6.95 -9.30 -0.33
C ILE A 59 -6.52 -9.94 -1.65
N VAL A 60 -6.90 -9.32 -2.76
CA VAL A 60 -6.65 -9.81 -4.13
C VAL A 60 -5.72 -8.91 -4.92
N HIS A 61 -5.39 -7.74 -4.37
CA HIS A 61 -4.52 -6.75 -4.98
C HIS A 61 -3.82 -5.94 -3.89
N VAL A 62 -2.55 -5.58 -4.08
CA VAL A 62 -1.80 -4.76 -3.13
C VAL A 62 -1.12 -3.61 -3.86
N HIS A 63 -1.38 -2.39 -3.41
CA HIS A 63 -0.58 -1.22 -3.72
C HIS A 63 0.52 -1.05 -2.69
N LEU A 64 1.74 -1.07 -3.16
CA LEU A 64 2.93 -0.85 -2.36
C LEU A 64 3.30 0.63 -2.47
N LYS A 65 2.72 1.42 -1.58
CA LYS A 65 2.94 2.86 -1.43
C LYS A 65 3.58 3.09 -0.06
N ASP A 66 4.74 3.71 -0.04
CA ASP A 66 5.43 4.00 1.22
C ASP A 66 5.11 5.41 1.73
N ILE A 67 5.42 5.65 2.99
CA ILE A 67 5.11 6.91 3.65
C ILE A 67 6.33 7.40 4.45
N ARG A 68 6.59 8.70 4.40
CA ARG A 68 7.59 9.36 5.25
C ARG A 68 6.91 9.86 6.51
N THR A 69 7.11 9.16 7.62
CA THR A 69 6.41 9.40 8.88
C THR A 69 6.63 10.81 9.44
N GLU A 70 7.84 11.35 9.28
CA GLU A 70 8.14 12.72 9.76
C GLU A 70 7.39 13.78 8.93
N VAL A 71 7.25 13.56 7.60
CA VAL A 71 6.46 14.45 6.74
C VAL A 71 4.97 14.36 7.09
N LEU A 72 4.46 13.15 7.40
CA LEU A 72 3.10 12.96 7.87
C LEU A 72 2.83 13.71 9.17
N LYS A 73 3.73 13.60 10.15
CA LYS A 73 3.61 14.33 11.43
C LYS A 73 3.59 15.85 11.22
N ASP A 74 4.47 16.37 10.37
CA ASP A 74 4.47 17.80 10.03
C ASP A 74 3.17 18.23 9.36
N ALA A 75 2.68 17.44 8.39
CA ALA A 75 1.42 17.70 7.70
C ALA A 75 0.23 17.72 8.68
N GLN A 76 0.17 16.77 9.62
CA GLN A 76 -0.86 16.71 10.66
C GLN A 76 -0.78 17.92 11.62
N ASN A 77 0.42 18.27 12.09
CA ASN A 77 0.63 19.41 12.98
C ASN A 77 0.23 20.74 12.34
N ARG A 78 0.41 20.86 11.03
CA ARG A 78 0.04 22.05 10.24
C ARG A 78 -1.39 21.99 9.71
N ASN A 79 -2.10 20.89 9.96
CA ASN A 79 -3.46 20.66 9.46
C ASN A 79 -3.56 20.84 7.93
N LEU A 80 -2.58 20.26 7.20
CA LEU A 80 -2.56 20.35 5.75
C LEU A 80 -3.70 19.54 5.14
N SER A 81 -4.16 19.97 3.97
CA SER A 81 -5.05 19.16 3.14
C SER A 81 -4.33 17.90 2.65
N PHE A 82 -5.09 16.89 2.20
CA PHE A 82 -4.51 15.70 1.61
C PHE A 82 -3.57 16.04 0.44
N LEU A 83 -4.03 16.91 -0.49
CA LEU A 83 -3.23 17.34 -1.63
C LEU A 83 -1.94 18.06 -1.19
N ASP A 84 -2.03 18.97 -0.21
CA ASP A 84 -0.85 19.67 0.30
C ASP A 84 0.15 18.67 0.95
N SER A 85 -0.36 17.66 1.64
CA SER A 85 0.48 16.59 2.21
C SER A 85 1.21 15.80 1.11
N VAL A 86 0.52 15.45 0.02
CA VAL A 86 1.10 14.81 -1.16
C VAL A 86 2.19 15.69 -1.78
N LEU A 87 1.89 16.97 -2.01
CA LEU A 87 2.86 17.93 -2.58
C LEU A 87 4.07 18.18 -1.66
N ASN A 88 3.90 18.03 -0.35
CA ASN A 88 5.02 18.06 0.61
C ASN A 88 5.80 16.73 0.67
N GLY A 89 5.41 15.72 -0.10
CA GLY A 89 6.15 14.48 -0.27
C GLY A 89 5.91 13.45 0.85
N VAL A 90 4.70 13.41 1.41
CA VAL A 90 4.31 12.43 2.44
C VAL A 90 4.42 10.99 1.90
N PHE A 91 4.01 10.76 0.65
CA PHE A 91 4.11 9.46 0.01
C PHE A 91 5.38 9.30 -0.80
N THR A 92 5.80 8.05 -0.93
CA THR A 92 6.95 7.65 -1.74
C THR A 92 6.82 6.19 -2.18
N VAL A 93 7.84 5.67 -2.85
CA VAL A 93 7.90 4.27 -3.29
C VAL A 93 8.43 3.36 -2.18
N PRO A 94 8.13 2.06 -2.20
CA PRO A 94 8.57 1.09 -1.20
C PRO A 94 10.07 1.18 -0.90
N GLY A 95 10.41 1.27 0.40
CA GLY A 95 11.78 1.31 0.91
C GLY A 95 12.47 2.67 0.83
N ASP A 96 11.74 3.72 0.46
CA ASP A 96 12.16 5.12 0.55
C ASP A 96 11.37 5.89 1.62
N GLY A 97 10.59 5.17 2.43
CA GLY A 97 9.83 5.62 3.58
C GLY A 97 10.05 4.71 4.78
N ASP A 98 9.03 4.61 5.63
CA ASP A 98 9.17 4.02 6.97
C ASP A 98 8.32 2.76 7.18
N ILE A 99 7.57 2.28 6.16
CA ILE A 99 6.77 1.05 6.28
C ILE A 99 7.70 -0.17 6.31
N ASP A 100 7.45 -1.10 7.23
CA ASP A 100 8.21 -2.36 7.32
C ASP A 100 7.81 -3.35 6.21
N TYR A 101 8.34 -3.12 5.02
CA TYR A 101 8.09 -3.98 3.87
C TYR A 101 8.65 -5.39 4.02
N LEU A 102 9.72 -5.58 4.81
CA LEU A 102 10.24 -6.92 5.00
C LEU A 102 9.23 -7.81 5.74
N SER A 103 8.64 -7.30 6.80
CA SER A 103 7.59 -8.02 7.54
C SER A 103 6.34 -8.25 6.68
N LEU A 104 5.91 -7.26 5.88
CA LEU A 104 4.79 -7.43 4.94
C LEU A 104 5.08 -8.54 3.91
N PHE A 105 6.29 -8.57 3.33
CA PHE A 105 6.66 -9.60 2.34
C PHE A 105 6.78 -10.99 2.95
N ILE A 106 7.17 -11.09 4.23
CA ILE A 106 7.14 -12.35 4.97
C ILE A 106 5.67 -12.81 5.14
N ALA A 107 4.77 -11.93 5.55
CA ALA A 107 3.35 -12.24 5.70
C ALA A 107 2.71 -12.68 4.35
N LEU A 108 3.01 -11.97 3.25
CA LEU A 108 2.58 -12.34 1.90
C LEU A 108 3.05 -13.75 1.51
N ARG A 109 4.31 -14.11 1.81
CA ARG A 109 4.85 -15.45 1.54
C ARG A 109 4.13 -16.51 2.38
N GLU A 110 3.94 -16.27 3.68
CA GLU A 110 3.31 -17.22 4.60
C GLU A 110 1.85 -17.50 4.23
N ALA A 111 1.14 -16.47 3.79
CA ALA A 111 -0.21 -16.56 3.26
C ALA A 111 -0.27 -17.19 1.85
N GLN A 112 0.84 -17.48 1.21
CA GLN A 112 0.91 -17.92 -0.19
C GLN A 112 0.18 -16.97 -1.14
N TYR A 113 0.29 -15.65 -0.89
CA TYR A 113 -0.39 -14.64 -1.67
C TYR A 113 -0.07 -14.75 -3.16
N SER A 114 -1.10 -14.71 -3.98
CA SER A 114 -1.05 -14.90 -5.43
C SER A 114 -1.86 -13.81 -6.15
N GLY A 115 -1.49 -12.56 -5.94
CA GLY A 115 -2.11 -11.39 -6.55
C GLY A 115 -1.07 -10.41 -7.10
N TRP A 116 -1.54 -9.26 -7.55
CA TRP A 116 -0.68 -8.19 -8.02
C TRP A 116 -0.04 -7.43 -6.84
N LEU A 117 1.25 -7.15 -7.00
CA LEU A 117 1.99 -6.19 -6.17
C LEU A 117 2.37 -5.02 -7.07
N VAL A 118 1.73 -3.89 -6.85
CA VAL A 118 1.89 -2.70 -7.70
C VAL A 118 2.62 -1.61 -6.95
N VAL A 119 3.75 -1.17 -7.47
CA VAL A 119 4.43 0.04 -6.95
C VAL A 119 3.59 1.25 -7.32
N GLU A 120 3.15 1.96 -6.32
CA GLU A 120 2.45 3.22 -6.48
C GLU A 120 3.11 4.31 -5.65
N ALA A 121 3.14 5.53 -6.17
CA ALA A 121 3.61 6.68 -5.43
C ALA A 121 2.83 7.93 -5.89
N GLU A 122 2.09 8.51 -4.98
CA GLU A 122 1.48 9.82 -5.19
C GLU A 122 2.49 10.89 -4.83
N GLN A 123 3.15 11.44 -5.83
CA GLN A 123 4.24 12.40 -5.65
C GLN A 123 4.13 13.54 -6.68
N ASP A 124 4.63 14.71 -6.33
CA ASP A 124 4.80 15.80 -7.30
C ASP A 124 5.86 15.41 -8.34
N PRO A 125 5.49 15.22 -9.62
CA PRO A 125 6.42 14.81 -10.66
C PRO A 125 7.48 15.88 -10.99
N ALA A 126 7.28 17.13 -10.58
CA ALA A 126 8.28 18.18 -10.72
C ALA A 126 9.48 17.95 -9.79
N ILE A 127 9.23 17.35 -8.62
CA ILE A 127 10.25 17.06 -7.60
C ILE A 127 10.69 15.61 -7.68
N ALA A 128 9.73 14.69 -7.62
CA ALA A 128 9.96 13.24 -7.67
C ALA A 128 9.81 12.73 -9.11
N LYS A 129 10.91 12.66 -9.85
CA LYS A 129 10.90 12.23 -11.25
C LYS A 129 10.36 10.80 -11.39
N PRO A 130 9.22 10.57 -12.07
CA PRO A 130 8.50 9.30 -12.04
C PRO A 130 9.35 8.07 -12.41
N LEU A 131 10.15 8.16 -13.48
CA LEU A 131 11.00 7.04 -13.91
C LEU A 131 12.07 6.65 -12.88
N ILE A 132 12.62 7.63 -12.16
CA ILE A 132 13.63 7.38 -11.11
C ILE A 132 12.97 6.65 -9.94
N TYR A 133 11.84 7.16 -9.47
CA TYR A 133 11.11 6.57 -8.34
C TYR A 133 10.51 5.21 -8.70
N ALA A 134 9.97 5.04 -9.90
CA ALA A 134 9.48 3.73 -10.35
C ALA A 134 10.59 2.66 -10.35
N LYS A 135 11.79 3.00 -10.84
CA LYS A 135 12.94 2.09 -10.79
C LYS A 135 13.39 1.82 -9.35
N LEU A 136 13.42 2.84 -8.50
CA LEU A 136 13.79 2.68 -7.10
C LEU A 136 12.81 1.71 -6.39
N GLY A 137 11.51 1.97 -6.48
CA GLY A 137 10.49 1.11 -5.88
C GLY A 137 10.54 -0.32 -6.42
N PHE A 138 10.67 -0.50 -7.74
CA PHE A 138 10.81 -1.82 -8.34
C PHE A 138 12.03 -2.59 -7.81
N ASN A 139 13.19 -1.96 -7.73
CA ASN A 139 14.40 -2.59 -7.20
C ASN A 139 14.24 -2.95 -5.71
N ASN A 140 13.62 -2.08 -4.94
CA ASN A 140 13.40 -2.31 -3.51
C ASN A 140 12.44 -3.47 -3.27
N ILE A 141 11.33 -3.58 -4.02
CA ILE A 141 10.42 -4.74 -3.86
C ILE A 141 11.08 -6.05 -4.26
N GLN A 142 11.94 -6.06 -5.29
CA GLN A 142 12.72 -7.26 -5.62
C GLN A 142 13.65 -7.66 -4.47
N HIS A 143 14.30 -6.69 -3.84
CA HIS A 143 15.17 -6.92 -2.69
C HIS A 143 14.39 -7.45 -1.48
N PHE A 144 13.23 -6.86 -1.12
CA PHE A 144 12.39 -7.36 -0.03
C PHE A 144 11.85 -8.76 -0.32
N ALA A 145 11.40 -9.02 -1.54
CA ALA A 145 10.95 -10.34 -1.96
C ALA A 145 12.04 -11.40 -1.81
N GLN A 146 13.25 -11.09 -2.27
CA GLN A 146 14.41 -11.99 -2.13
C GLN A 146 14.72 -12.27 -0.64
N LYS A 147 14.76 -11.23 0.19
CA LYS A 147 15.00 -11.37 1.63
C LYS A 147 13.91 -12.18 2.33
N ALA A 148 12.67 -11.97 1.96
CA ALA A 148 11.53 -12.72 2.52
C ALA A 148 11.41 -14.15 1.95
N GLY A 149 12.11 -14.50 0.87
CA GLY A 149 11.95 -15.77 0.17
C GLY A 149 10.63 -15.85 -0.62
N LEU A 150 10.07 -14.71 -1.03
CA LEU A 150 8.88 -14.63 -1.89
C LEU A 150 9.29 -14.60 -3.37
N ASN A 151 8.73 -15.51 -4.17
CA ASN A 151 8.98 -15.55 -5.60
C ASN A 151 8.06 -14.55 -6.33
N LEU A 152 8.65 -13.59 -7.04
CA LEU A 152 7.93 -12.67 -7.89
C LEU A 152 7.95 -13.15 -9.35
N THR A 153 6.80 -13.08 -10.01
CA THR A 153 6.71 -13.22 -11.47
C THR A 153 6.56 -11.84 -12.09
N VAL A 154 7.48 -11.47 -12.96
CA VAL A 154 7.41 -10.20 -13.69
C VAL A 154 6.80 -10.47 -15.08
N PRO A 155 5.63 -9.87 -15.41
CA PRO A 155 4.85 -10.26 -16.61
C PRO A 155 5.57 -10.07 -17.95
N TRP A 156 6.65 -9.30 -17.97
CA TRP A 156 7.44 -8.95 -19.18
C TRP A 156 8.92 -9.36 -19.07
N ALA A 157 9.26 -10.26 -18.17
CA ALA A 157 10.62 -10.78 -18.03
C ALA A 157 10.84 -11.99 -18.95
#